data_ebabfc20d94643c216330354d4ae0a49
#
_entry.id   ebabfc20d94643c216330354d4ae0a49
#
_cell.length_a   1.000
_cell.length_b   1.000
_cell.length_c   1.000
_cell.angle_alpha   90.00
_cell.angle_beta   90.00
_cell.angle_gamma   90.00
#
_symmetry.space_group_name_H-M   'P 1'
#
loop_
_entity.id
_entity.type
_entity.pdbx_description
1 polymer ?
#
loop_
_entity_poly.entity_id
_entity_poly.type
_entity_poly.pdbx_seq_one_letter_code
_entity_poly.pdbx_strand_id
1 'polypeptide(L)'
;MRRLTPMMALVALAAAGTAPAAATPEDGTAAADPPTAASGTFTALTYNIAGLPEPLSGSDPAENTPVIGERIAPYDVVHVQEDFNYHAALYEADDHPHRTATSGGVPFGSGLNTLSNFPLRDLERVTWDDCWINQADCLTPKGFTFSRVEIADGITVDFYNLHADAGDSSLDHAARRSNLRQVSDHITAHSSGRPVVVMGDTNSRYTSGEDIVREFVADNGLRDPWVELVHDGVPPEIGGPSPECDTTTIDRCEVVDKIFYRGGDGLELTATDYSDDRADFLDDSGERLSDHDPIAATLRWTAPAR
;
A
#
# COMPACT_ATOMS: atom_id res chain seq x y z
N MET A 1 -45.48 -79.85 56.86
CA MET A 1 -46.93 -80.19 56.81
C MET A 1 -47.60 -79.27 55.83
N ARG A 2 -48.39 -79.87 54.90
CA ARG A 2 -49.43 -79.24 54.05
C ARG A 2 -48.94 -78.28 52.97
N ARG A 3 -49.30 -78.38 51.75
CA ARG A 3 -49.94 -79.29 50.80
C ARG A 3 -49.92 -78.57 49.48
N LEU A 4 -49.69 -79.36 48.42
CA LEU A 4 -49.79 -78.98 47.02
C LEU A 4 -51.24 -78.62 46.62
N THR A 5 -51.36 -77.71 45.61
CA THR A 5 -52.20 -78.01 44.44
C THR A 5 -51.87 -77.13 43.22
N PRO A 6 -51.87 -77.62 42.02
CA PRO A 6 -51.52 -76.85 40.83
C PRO A 6 -52.76 -76.32 40.12
N MET A 7 -52.59 -75.29 39.33
CA MET A 7 -53.59 -74.81 38.40
C MET A 7 -53.00 -74.48 37.03
N MET A 8 -53.60 -75.10 36.03
CA MET A 8 -53.23 -75.09 34.63
C MET A 8 -53.17 -73.76 33.99
N ALA A 9 -52.19 -73.60 33.13
CA ALA A 9 -52.03 -72.51 32.22
C ALA A 9 -52.87 -72.62 30.98
N LEU A 10 -53.50 -71.57 30.55
CA LEU A 10 -54.14 -71.39 29.24
C LEU A 10 -53.19 -70.56 28.36
N VAL A 11 -52.71 -71.16 27.26
CA VAL A 11 -51.88 -70.46 26.29
C VAL A 11 -52.80 -69.77 25.28
N ALA A 12 -52.73 -68.45 25.22
CA ALA A 12 -53.33 -67.68 24.12
C ALA A 12 -52.20 -67.24 23.17
N LEU A 13 -52.21 -67.72 21.96
CA LEU A 13 -51.34 -67.25 20.89
C LEU A 13 -51.86 -65.90 20.35
N ALA A 14 -51.16 -64.86 20.56
CA ALA A 14 -51.38 -63.57 19.90
C ALA A 14 -50.43 -63.47 18.70
N ALA A 15 -50.94 -63.41 17.50
CA ALA A 15 -50.19 -63.12 16.30
C ALA A 15 -49.79 -61.61 16.26
N ALA A 16 -48.54 -61.35 16.38
CA ALA A 16 -48.00 -59.97 16.21
C ALA A 16 -47.78 -59.67 14.70
N GLY A 17 -48.64 -58.82 14.17
CA GLY A 17 -48.45 -58.21 12.85
C GLY A 17 -47.38 -57.15 12.89
N THR A 18 -46.31 -57.35 12.17
CA THR A 18 -45.27 -56.31 11.95
C THR A 18 -45.78 -55.30 10.95
N ALA A 19 -46.10 -54.11 11.37
CA ALA A 19 -46.26 -52.95 10.49
C ALA A 19 -44.90 -52.44 10.02
N PRO A 20 -44.73 -52.09 8.72
CA PRO A 20 -43.49 -51.48 8.26
C PRO A 20 -43.35 -50.08 8.87
N ALA A 21 -42.18 -49.80 9.47
CA ALA A 21 -41.80 -48.48 9.93
C ALA A 21 -41.67 -47.55 8.71
N ALA A 22 -42.46 -46.49 8.66
CA ALA A 22 -42.29 -45.41 7.72
C ALA A 22 -40.99 -44.69 8.04
N ALA A 23 -40.03 -44.75 7.09
CA ALA A 23 -38.82 -43.92 7.14
C ALA A 23 -39.25 -42.44 6.98
N THR A 24 -39.05 -41.64 7.99
CA THR A 24 -39.07 -40.16 7.88
C THR A 24 -37.90 -39.76 7.01
N PRO A 25 -38.07 -38.94 5.94
CA PRO A 25 -36.95 -38.35 5.24
C PRO A 25 -36.30 -37.39 6.24
N GLU A 26 -35.05 -37.63 6.63
CA GLU A 26 -34.16 -36.63 7.23
C GLU A 26 -33.91 -35.60 6.14
N ASP A 27 -34.60 -34.48 6.22
CA ASP A 27 -34.32 -33.28 5.44
C ASP A 27 -33.03 -32.67 5.99
N GLY A 28 -31.90 -33.27 5.58
CA GLY A 28 -30.55 -32.79 5.90
C GLY A 28 -30.25 -31.53 5.09
N THR A 29 -30.87 -30.43 5.42
CA THR A 29 -30.30 -29.13 5.06
C THR A 29 -28.99 -29.01 5.81
N ALA A 30 -27.87 -29.37 5.15
CA ALA A 30 -26.55 -28.97 5.60
C ALA A 30 -26.58 -27.46 5.79
N ALA A 31 -26.44 -27.00 7.02
CA ALA A 31 -26.23 -25.59 7.27
C ALA A 31 -24.99 -25.16 6.47
N ALA A 32 -25.17 -24.20 5.55
CA ALA A 32 -24.03 -23.61 4.86
C ALA A 32 -23.07 -23.09 5.93
N ASP A 33 -21.80 -23.44 5.78
CA ASP A 33 -20.76 -22.89 6.65
C ASP A 33 -20.88 -21.35 6.66
N PRO A 34 -20.73 -20.71 7.82
CA PRO A 34 -20.78 -19.26 7.88
C PRO A 34 -19.71 -18.70 6.93
N PRO A 35 -20.04 -17.65 6.16
CA PRO A 35 -19.08 -17.07 5.23
C PRO A 35 -17.82 -16.65 5.99
N THR A 36 -16.66 -17.08 5.51
CA THR A 36 -15.36 -16.74 6.10
C THR A 36 -14.91 -15.37 5.60
N ALA A 37 -14.32 -14.57 6.51
CA ALA A 37 -13.67 -13.31 6.14
C ALA A 37 -12.55 -13.61 5.11
N ALA A 38 -12.49 -12.81 4.05
CA ALA A 38 -11.38 -12.85 3.11
C ALA A 38 -10.21 -12.05 3.68
N SER A 39 -8.99 -12.53 3.49
CA SER A 39 -7.77 -11.84 3.92
C SER A 39 -6.60 -12.18 3.02
N GLY A 40 -5.62 -11.30 2.98
CA GLY A 40 -4.37 -11.47 2.24
C GLY A 40 -3.36 -10.42 2.62
N THR A 41 -2.25 -10.40 1.89
CA THR A 41 -1.18 -9.41 2.03
C THR A 41 -0.79 -8.90 0.66
N PHE A 42 -0.24 -7.70 0.63
CA PHE A 42 0.50 -7.19 -0.53
C PHE A 42 1.68 -6.33 -0.05
N THR A 43 2.71 -6.29 -0.88
CA THR A 43 3.87 -5.43 -0.69
C THR A 43 3.72 -4.15 -1.51
N ALA A 44 4.07 -3.02 -0.91
CA ALA A 44 4.06 -1.72 -1.54
C ALA A 44 5.47 -1.11 -1.49
N LEU A 45 5.94 -0.55 -2.60
CA LEU A 45 7.21 0.15 -2.72
C LEU A 45 6.99 1.55 -3.24
N THR A 46 7.66 2.55 -2.65
CA THR A 46 7.83 3.88 -3.25
C THR A 46 9.30 4.15 -3.50
N TYR A 47 9.63 4.67 -4.69
CA TYR A 47 11.01 4.94 -5.06
C TYR A 47 11.12 6.11 -6.05
N ASN A 48 11.74 7.20 -5.63
CA ASN A 48 12.21 8.23 -6.54
C ASN A 48 13.45 7.70 -7.26
N ILE A 49 13.36 7.50 -8.58
CA ILE A 49 14.38 6.82 -9.39
C ILE A 49 15.39 7.78 -10.05
N ALA A 50 15.36 9.06 -9.68
CA ALA A 50 16.28 10.10 -10.18
C ALA A 50 16.44 10.13 -11.71
N GLY A 51 15.34 9.89 -12.46
CA GLY A 51 15.34 9.74 -13.93
C GLY A 51 15.32 11.03 -14.73
N LEU A 52 15.85 12.14 -14.17
CA LEU A 52 16.17 13.35 -14.93
C LEU A 52 17.26 13.07 -15.95
N PRO A 53 17.40 13.86 -17.05
CA PRO A 53 18.54 13.76 -17.94
C PRO A 53 19.88 13.82 -17.19
N GLU A 54 20.85 12.96 -17.54
CA GLU A 54 22.13 12.79 -16.84
C GLU A 54 22.80 14.08 -16.34
N PRO A 55 22.91 15.18 -17.12
CA PRO A 55 23.53 16.40 -16.62
C PRO A 55 22.78 17.08 -15.47
N LEU A 56 21.54 16.66 -15.20
CA LEU A 56 20.64 17.25 -14.19
C LEU A 56 20.32 16.26 -13.08
N SER A 57 20.54 14.96 -13.29
CA SER A 57 20.29 13.92 -12.31
C SER A 57 21.38 13.87 -11.24
N GLY A 58 21.03 13.47 -10.03
CA GLY A 58 21.95 13.11 -8.96
C GLY A 58 22.55 11.70 -9.08
N SER A 59 22.18 10.95 -10.15
CA SER A 59 22.63 9.56 -10.41
C SER A 59 22.96 9.36 -11.87
N ASP A 60 23.25 8.12 -12.29
CA ASP A 60 23.50 7.70 -13.68
C ASP A 60 22.26 6.99 -14.27
N PRO A 61 21.14 7.71 -14.54
CA PRO A 61 19.83 7.11 -14.82
C PRO A 61 19.80 6.24 -16.07
N ALA A 62 20.69 6.47 -17.07
CA ALA A 62 20.76 5.61 -18.24
C ALA A 62 21.25 4.19 -17.92
N GLU A 63 22.15 4.06 -16.95
CA GLU A 63 22.67 2.77 -16.47
C GLU A 63 21.82 2.19 -15.37
N ASN A 64 21.31 3.02 -14.44
CA ASN A 64 20.62 2.59 -13.24
C ASN A 64 19.16 2.20 -13.50
N THR A 65 18.44 2.91 -14.38
CA THR A 65 17.01 2.68 -14.58
C THR A 65 16.66 1.25 -15.03
N PRO A 66 17.40 0.59 -15.94
CA PRO A 66 17.16 -0.84 -16.25
C PRO A 66 17.32 -1.74 -15.02
N VAL A 67 18.36 -1.50 -14.20
CA VAL A 67 18.63 -2.27 -12.99
C VAL A 67 17.49 -2.06 -11.96
N ILE A 68 17.02 -0.82 -11.82
CA ILE A 68 15.85 -0.50 -10.98
C ILE A 68 14.63 -1.29 -11.46
N GLY A 69 14.38 -1.34 -12.79
CA GLY A 69 13.27 -2.11 -13.36
C GLY A 69 13.27 -3.58 -12.96
N GLU A 70 14.45 -4.22 -12.94
CA GLU A 70 14.60 -5.60 -12.47
C GLU A 70 14.37 -5.74 -10.95
N ARG A 71 14.83 -4.75 -10.16
CA ARG A 71 14.80 -4.79 -8.70
C ARG A 71 13.42 -4.53 -8.10
N ILE A 72 12.56 -3.79 -8.80
CA ILE A 72 11.20 -3.50 -8.35
C ILE A 72 10.21 -4.65 -8.59
N ALA A 73 10.53 -5.62 -9.44
CA ALA A 73 9.66 -6.74 -9.82
C ALA A 73 9.11 -7.60 -8.64
N PRO A 74 9.82 -7.78 -7.49
CA PRO A 74 9.30 -8.54 -6.36
C PRO A 74 8.14 -7.89 -5.60
N TYR A 75 7.87 -6.60 -5.79
CA TYR A 75 6.85 -5.87 -5.05
C TYR A 75 5.51 -5.91 -5.78
N ASP A 76 4.39 -5.90 -5.03
CA ASP A 76 3.06 -6.04 -5.64
C ASP A 76 2.52 -4.73 -6.23
N VAL A 77 2.80 -3.60 -5.57
CA VAL A 77 2.43 -2.26 -6.04
C VAL A 77 3.60 -1.32 -5.87
N VAL A 78 4.08 -0.77 -6.96
CA VAL A 78 5.23 0.13 -7.00
C VAL A 78 4.81 1.50 -7.48
N HIS A 79 5.15 2.54 -6.72
CA HIS A 79 5.09 3.92 -7.15
C HIS A 79 6.49 4.45 -7.41
N VAL A 80 6.73 4.94 -8.61
CA VAL A 80 7.96 5.62 -8.96
C VAL A 80 7.74 7.10 -9.14
N GLN A 81 8.72 7.91 -8.70
CA GLN A 81 8.82 9.33 -8.93
C GLN A 81 10.06 9.59 -9.80
N GLU A 82 10.08 10.72 -10.48
CA GLU A 82 11.10 11.11 -11.46
C GLU A 82 11.31 10.12 -12.63
N ASP A 83 10.32 9.31 -12.94
CA ASP A 83 10.33 8.48 -14.14
C ASP A 83 10.06 9.32 -15.40
N PHE A 84 11.06 10.08 -15.82
CA PHE A 84 10.96 11.02 -16.94
C PHE A 84 11.51 10.46 -18.26
N ASN A 85 12.82 10.51 -18.41
CA ASN A 85 13.48 10.33 -19.72
C ASN A 85 13.90 8.88 -20.02
N TYR A 86 13.97 8.04 -18.98
CA TYR A 86 14.42 6.65 -19.09
C TYR A 86 13.28 5.63 -18.92
N HIS A 87 12.04 6.10 -18.91
CA HIS A 87 10.83 5.31 -18.75
C HIS A 87 10.79 4.03 -19.60
N ALA A 88 11.22 4.09 -20.85
CA ALA A 88 11.24 2.90 -21.72
C ALA A 88 12.16 1.80 -21.19
N ALA A 89 13.30 2.18 -20.60
CA ALA A 89 14.26 1.22 -20.03
C ALA A 89 13.71 0.61 -18.72
N LEU A 90 13.04 1.42 -17.88
CA LEU A 90 12.33 0.92 -16.68
C LEU A 90 11.32 -0.17 -17.08
N TYR A 91 10.46 0.13 -18.06
CA TYR A 91 9.35 -0.75 -18.46
C TYR A 91 9.79 -1.94 -19.31
N GLU A 92 10.96 -1.90 -19.94
CA GLU A 92 11.53 -3.04 -20.65
C GLU A 92 12.11 -4.08 -19.66
N ALA A 93 12.66 -3.61 -18.54
CA ALA A 93 13.25 -4.48 -17.53
C ALA A 93 12.23 -4.99 -16.49
N ASP A 94 11.12 -4.30 -16.31
CA ASP A 94 10.06 -4.65 -15.37
C ASP A 94 9.03 -5.62 -15.99
N ASP A 95 8.47 -6.52 -15.18
CA ASP A 95 7.50 -7.54 -15.61
C ASP A 95 6.10 -7.42 -15.00
N HIS A 96 5.79 -6.33 -14.28
CA HIS A 96 4.44 -6.10 -13.75
C HIS A 96 3.39 -6.09 -14.87
N PRO A 97 2.30 -6.86 -14.75
CA PRO A 97 1.27 -6.97 -15.80
C PRO A 97 0.44 -5.70 -15.98
N HIS A 98 0.39 -4.84 -14.96
CA HIS A 98 -0.40 -3.61 -14.97
C HIS A 98 0.50 -2.40 -14.71
N ARG A 99 0.56 -1.49 -15.67
CA ARG A 99 1.44 -0.33 -15.65
C ARG A 99 0.72 0.89 -16.19
N THR A 100 0.93 2.06 -15.57
CA THR A 100 0.40 3.32 -16.11
C THR A 100 1.19 3.73 -17.35
N ALA A 101 0.54 4.39 -18.30
CA ALA A 101 1.25 4.99 -19.43
C ALA A 101 2.21 6.09 -18.94
N THR A 102 3.33 6.27 -19.64
CA THR A 102 4.26 7.37 -19.33
C THR A 102 3.56 8.72 -19.26
N SER A 103 3.98 9.57 -18.34
CA SER A 103 3.56 10.96 -18.28
C SER A 103 4.29 11.86 -19.30
N GLY A 104 5.35 11.34 -19.92
CA GLY A 104 6.27 12.09 -20.79
C GLY A 104 7.57 12.48 -20.08
N GLY A 105 8.58 12.83 -20.85
CA GLY A 105 9.86 13.35 -20.34
C GLY A 105 9.79 14.81 -19.91
N VAL A 106 10.87 15.30 -19.33
CA VAL A 106 11.06 16.73 -19.01
C VAL A 106 10.94 17.58 -20.27
N PRO A 107 10.23 18.72 -20.27
CA PRO A 107 9.48 19.35 -19.14
C PRO A 107 7.99 18.99 -19.09
N PHE A 108 7.53 18.01 -19.81
CA PHE A 108 6.11 17.76 -20.06
C PHE A 108 5.48 16.72 -19.13
N GLY A 109 6.27 15.80 -18.60
CA GLY A 109 5.82 14.72 -17.73
C GLY A 109 5.86 15.08 -16.26
N SER A 110 4.99 14.43 -15.47
CA SER A 110 5.01 14.52 -14.01
C SER A 110 6.07 13.62 -13.35
N GLY A 111 6.62 12.66 -14.10
CA GLY A 111 7.53 11.66 -13.56
C GLY A 111 6.88 10.61 -12.64
N LEU A 112 5.54 10.60 -12.53
CA LEU A 112 4.83 9.70 -11.62
C LEU A 112 4.25 8.52 -12.38
N ASN A 113 4.65 7.29 -12.05
CA ASN A 113 4.07 6.09 -12.62
C ASN A 113 3.80 5.03 -11.55
N THR A 114 2.88 4.12 -11.86
CA THR A 114 2.50 2.99 -11.01
C THR A 114 2.65 1.71 -11.79
N LEU A 115 3.31 0.72 -11.19
CA LEU A 115 3.46 -0.64 -11.68
C LEU A 115 2.79 -1.57 -10.65
N SER A 116 2.07 -2.61 -11.10
CA SER A 116 1.29 -3.42 -10.17
C SER A 116 1.08 -4.85 -10.68
N ASN A 117 1.11 -5.81 -9.77
CA ASN A 117 0.65 -7.17 -9.99
C ASN A 117 -0.88 -7.25 -10.08
N PHE A 118 -1.58 -6.21 -9.59
CA PHE A 118 -3.03 -6.15 -9.55
C PHE A 118 -3.60 -5.21 -10.61
N PRO A 119 -4.83 -5.46 -11.10
CA PRO A 119 -5.51 -4.55 -12.01
C PRO A 119 -5.67 -3.15 -11.39
N LEU A 120 -5.31 -2.13 -12.16
CA LEU A 120 -5.50 -0.73 -11.78
C LEU A 120 -6.43 -0.03 -12.77
N ARG A 121 -7.25 0.88 -12.25
CA ARG A 121 -8.26 1.63 -13.02
C ARG A 121 -8.41 3.05 -12.48
N ASP A 122 -9.17 3.84 -13.18
CA ASP A 122 -9.53 5.22 -12.79
C ASP A 122 -8.28 6.10 -12.57
N LEU A 123 -7.23 5.90 -13.40
CA LEU A 123 -6.01 6.72 -13.32
C LEU A 123 -6.34 8.19 -13.57
N GLU A 124 -5.99 9.02 -12.62
CA GLU A 124 -6.01 10.47 -12.70
C GLU A 124 -4.62 11.03 -12.40
N ARG A 125 -4.22 12.08 -13.14
CA ARG A 125 -2.99 12.84 -12.91
C ARG A 125 -3.36 14.27 -12.57
N VAL A 126 -2.98 14.73 -11.39
CA VAL A 126 -3.30 16.06 -10.88
C VAL A 126 -2.00 16.82 -10.68
N THR A 127 -1.88 17.97 -11.34
CA THR A 127 -0.73 18.88 -11.17
C THR A 127 -0.94 19.71 -9.91
N TRP A 128 0.16 20.07 -9.23
CA TRP A 128 0.09 20.99 -8.09
C TRP A 128 -0.47 22.35 -8.49
N ASP A 129 -1.34 22.91 -7.67
CA ASP A 129 -1.84 24.28 -7.82
C ASP A 129 -0.75 25.31 -7.48
N ASP A 130 0.11 24.97 -6.52
CA ASP A 130 1.24 25.79 -6.09
C ASP A 130 2.54 24.99 -6.22
N CYS A 131 3.58 25.67 -6.77
CA CYS A 131 4.96 25.18 -6.77
C CYS A 131 5.91 26.36 -6.55
N TRP A 132 7.15 26.08 -6.14
CA TRP A 132 8.20 27.10 -6.11
C TRP A 132 9.32 26.75 -7.09
N ILE A 133 9.88 27.75 -7.79
CA ILE A 133 10.87 27.53 -8.87
C ILE A 133 12.24 27.06 -8.37
N ASN A 134 12.49 27.19 -7.06
CA ASN A 134 13.69 26.64 -6.43
C ASN A 134 13.72 25.11 -6.65
N GLN A 135 14.88 24.51 -6.81
CA GLN A 135 15.01 23.08 -7.17
C GLN A 135 14.29 22.67 -8.47
N ALA A 136 13.91 23.65 -9.30
CA ALA A 136 13.26 23.43 -10.59
C ALA A 136 11.85 22.78 -10.54
N ASP A 137 11.17 22.79 -9.38
CA ASP A 137 9.89 22.11 -9.18
C ASP A 137 8.76 22.58 -10.12
N CYS A 138 8.76 23.85 -10.51
CA CYS A 138 7.81 24.36 -11.49
C CYS A 138 8.20 24.11 -12.95
N LEU A 139 9.33 23.47 -13.25
CA LEU A 139 9.77 23.18 -14.63
C LEU A 139 9.14 21.92 -15.21
N THR A 140 8.54 21.10 -14.36
CA THR A 140 7.74 19.92 -14.74
C THR A 140 6.37 20.01 -14.08
N PRO A 141 5.32 19.40 -14.64
CA PRO A 141 4.01 19.39 -14.00
C PRO A 141 3.99 18.37 -12.84
N LYS A 142 4.85 18.54 -11.83
CA LYS A 142 4.81 17.74 -10.60
C LYS A 142 3.40 17.75 -10.01
N GLY A 143 3.06 16.75 -9.25
CA GLY A 143 1.72 16.60 -8.71
C GLY A 143 1.56 15.27 -7.99
N PHE A 144 0.37 14.71 -8.11
CA PHE A 144 0.07 13.36 -7.67
C PHE A 144 -0.74 12.59 -8.73
N THR A 145 -0.73 11.27 -8.62
CA THR A 145 -1.68 10.42 -9.33
C THR A 145 -2.62 9.76 -8.36
N PHE A 146 -3.84 9.53 -8.79
CA PHE A 146 -4.84 8.70 -8.14
C PHE A 146 -5.12 7.49 -9.01
N SER A 147 -5.28 6.30 -8.41
CA SER A 147 -5.77 5.11 -9.08
C SER A 147 -6.46 4.17 -8.10
N ARG A 148 -7.34 3.30 -8.61
CA ARG A 148 -7.95 2.21 -7.85
C ARG A 148 -7.27 0.90 -8.21
N VAL A 149 -6.70 0.23 -7.23
CA VAL A 149 -6.06 -1.07 -7.39
C VAL A 149 -6.97 -2.15 -6.80
N GLU A 150 -7.26 -3.18 -7.60
CA GLU A 150 -8.08 -4.32 -7.18
C GLU A 150 -7.17 -5.42 -6.63
N ILE A 151 -6.87 -5.35 -5.32
CA ILE A 151 -5.92 -6.24 -4.62
C ILE A 151 -6.42 -7.68 -4.47
N ALA A 152 -7.72 -7.91 -4.64
CA ALA A 152 -8.36 -9.21 -4.74
C ALA A 152 -9.74 -9.03 -5.40
N ASP A 153 -10.39 -10.12 -5.80
CA ASP A 153 -11.68 -10.10 -6.49
C ASP A 153 -12.71 -9.23 -5.75
N GLY A 154 -13.07 -8.11 -6.37
CA GLY A 154 -13.99 -7.12 -5.85
C GLY A 154 -13.51 -6.35 -4.60
N ILE A 155 -12.23 -6.44 -4.24
CA ILE A 155 -11.62 -5.70 -3.14
C ILE A 155 -10.66 -4.65 -3.70
N THR A 156 -11.01 -3.38 -3.53
CA THR A 156 -10.27 -2.26 -4.10
C THR A 156 -9.73 -1.33 -3.02
N VAL A 157 -8.52 -0.83 -3.25
CA VAL A 157 -7.85 0.20 -2.44
C VAL A 157 -7.56 1.40 -3.34
N ASP A 158 -7.76 2.59 -2.84
CA ASP A 158 -7.43 3.84 -3.53
C ASP A 158 -5.95 4.17 -3.27
N PHE A 159 -5.17 4.32 -4.34
CA PHE A 159 -3.73 4.61 -4.28
C PHE A 159 -3.42 6.00 -4.79
N TYR A 160 -2.54 6.68 -4.07
CA TYR A 160 -2.02 8.02 -4.40
C TYR A 160 -0.50 7.96 -4.47
N ASN A 161 0.07 8.28 -5.66
CA ASN A 161 1.50 8.49 -5.86
C ASN A 161 1.76 9.98 -5.93
N LEU A 162 2.67 10.52 -5.15
CA LEU A 162 2.95 11.94 -5.13
C LEU A 162 4.44 12.26 -5.19
N HIS A 163 4.78 13.46 -5.71
CA HIS A 163 6.10 14.07 -5.58
C HIS A 163 5.89 15.55 -5.26
N ALA A 164 6.09 15.90 -3.99
CA ALA A 164 5.88 17.25 -3.48
C ALA A 164 7.05 18.20 -3.82
N ASP A 165 6.83 19.48 -3.59
CA ASP A 165 7.83 20.53 -3.80
C ASP A 165 9.07 20.30 -2.91
N ALA A 166 10.25 20.36 -3.51
CA ALA A 166 11.53 20.12 -2.85
C ALA A 166 12.12 21.42 -2.24
N GLY A 167 13.20 21.30 -1.48
CA GLY A 167 13.97 22.40 -0.93
C GLY A 167 13.54 22.85 0.47
N ASP A 168 14.32 23.77 1.04
CA ASP A 168 14.26 24.16 2.45
C ASP A 168 14.01 25.66 2.67
N SER A 169 13.68 26.42 1.61
CA SER A 169 13.27 27.81 1.80
C SER A 169 11.84 27.91 2.33
N SER A 170 11.49 29.04 2.92
CA SER A 170 10.12 29.26 3.41
C SER A 170 9.06 29.16 2.32
N LEU A 171 9.43 29.39 1.05
CA LEU A 171 8.53 29.28 -0.10
C LEU A 171 8.40 27.84 -0.57
N ASP A 172 9.48 27.04 -0.51
CA ASP A 172 9.43 25.59 -0.75
C ASP A 172 8.50 24.93 0.29
N HIS A 173 8.70 25.25 1.57
CA HIS A 173 7.80 24.75 2.63
C HIS A 173 6.34 25.21 2.43
N ALA A 174 6.10 26.42 1.94
CA ALA A 174 4.75 26.91 1.68
C ALA A 174 4.09 26.14 0.54
N ALA A 175 4.82 25.91 -0.56
CA ALA A 175 4.34 25.12 -1.69
C ALA A 175 4.08 23.67 -1.27
N ARG A 176 5.00 23.01 -0.57
CA ARG A 176 4.86 21.66 -0.06
C ARG A 176 3.66 21.49 0.88
N ARG A 177 3.39 22.45 1.77
CA ARG A 177 2.17 22.46 2.59
C ARG A 177 0.90 22.56 1.73
N SER A 178 0.92 23.35 0.65
CA SER A 178 -0.19 23.45 -0.30
C SER A 178 -0.39 22.12 -1.03
N ASN A 179 0.69 21.48 -1.47
CA ASN A 179 0.65 20.18 -2.14
C ASN A 179 -0.04 19.10 -1.27
N LEU A 180 0.39 18.93 -0.01
CA LEU A 180 -0.23 17.94 0.89
C LEU A 180 -1.70 18.25 1.20
N ARG A 181 -2.08 19.54 1.31
CA ARG A 181 -3.50 19.92 1.44
C ARG A 181 -4.31 19.56 0.21
N GLN A 182 -3.76 19.78 -1.00
CA GLN A 182 -4.42 19.41 -2.26
C GLN A 182 -4.67 17.89 -2.32
N VAL A 183 -3.74 17.06 -1.86
CA VAL A 183 -3.97 15.60 -1.72
C VAL A 183 -5.07 15.32 -0.70
N SER A 184 -5.08 16.00 0.46
CA SER A 184 -6.14 15.83 1.48
C SER A 184 -7.53 16.18 0.95
N ASP A 185 -7.64 17.26 0.17
CA ASP A 185 -8.90 17.67 -0.47
C ASP A 185 -9.36 16.61 -1.48
N HIS A 186 -8.44 16.06 -2.26
CA HIS A 186 -8.74 14.99 -3.22
C HIS A 186 -9.17 13.69 -2.49
N ILE A 187 -8.47 13.28 -1.43
CA ILE A 187 -8.87 12.13 -0.59
C ILE A 187 -10.27 12.32 -0.04
N THR A 188 -10.59 13.52 0.45
CA THR A 188 -11.92 13.86 0.96
C THR A 188 -13.00 13.74 -0.11
N ALA A 189 -12.72 14.22 -1.32
CA ALA A 189 -13.67 14.23 -2.43
C ALA A 189 -13.87 12.84 -3.07
N HIS A 190 -12.83 12.03 -3.18
CA HIS A 190 -12.82 10.81 -4.00
C HIS A 190 -12.68 9.50 -3.22
N SER A 191 -12.14 9.55 -1.99
CA SER A 191 -11.83 8.39 -1.17
C SER A 191 -12.44 8.43 0.24
N SER A 192 -13.49 9.23 0.43
CA SER A 192 -14.19 9.32 1.72
C SER A 192 -14.74 7.95 2.14
N GLY A 193 -14.36 7.48 3.34
CA GLY A 193 -14.75 6.17 3.87
C GLY A 193 -14.02 4.97 3.24
N ARG A 194 -13.26 5.15 2.17
CA ARG A 194 -12.59 4.08 1.44
C ARG A 194 -11.21 3.74 2.04
N PRO A 195 -10.70 2.52 1.83
CA PRO A 195 -9.31 2.21 2.12
C PRO A 195 -8.39 2.99 1.18
N VAL A 196 -7.32 3.56 1.75
CA VAL A 196 -6.40 4.43 1.05
C VAL A 196 -4.96 4.03 1.36
N VAL A 197 -4.10 4.08 0.33
CA VAL A 197 -2.64 4.10 0.45
C VAL A 197 -2.13 5.34 -0.26
N VAL A 198 -1.33 6.15 0.45
CA VAL A 198 -0.60 7.29 -0.12
C VAL A 198 0.87 6.99 0.01
N MET A 199 1.61 7.02 -1.09
CA MET A 199 3.06 6.83 -1.04
C MET A 199 3.76 7.65 -2.12
N GLY A 200 4.97 8.09 -1.81
CA GLY A 200 5.74 8.93 -2.71
C GLY A 200 6.79 9.76 -1.99
N ASP A 201 7.47 10.57 -2.77
CA ASP A 201 8.40 11.59 -2.29
C ASP A 201 7.62 12.79 -1.76
N THR A 202 7.46 12.82 -0.44
CA THR A 202 6.73 13.90 0.24
C THR A 202 7.59 15.13 0.46
N ASN A 203 8.90 15.03 0.28
CA ASN A 203 9.89 16.04 0.67
C ASN A 203 9.70 16.56 2.10
N SER A 204 8.99 15.81 2.96
CA SER A 204 8.56 16.23 4.31
C SER A 204 9.15 15.33 5.38
N ARG A 205 9.43 15.92 6.55
CA ARG A 205 9.97 15.24 7.73
C ARG A 205 9.11 15.47 8.96
N TYR A 206 8.96 14.44 9.80
CA TYR A 206 8.31 14.54 11.12
C TYR A 206 9.08 15.46 12.07
N THR A 207 10.42 15.52 11.93
CA THR A 207 11.27 16.39 12.73
C THR A 207 11.22 17.86 12.30
N SER A 208 10.71 18.18 11.12
CA SER A 208 10.54 19.54 10.63
C SER A 208 9.32 20.21 11.24
N GLY A 209 9.51 21.42 11.80
CA GLY A 209 8.40 22.28 12.26
C GLY A 209 7.72 23.07 11.16
N GLU A 210 8.26 23.05 9.95
CA GLU A 210 7.70 23.73 8.78
C GLU A 210 6.83 22.82 7.91
N ASP A 211 6.98 21.49 8.05
CA ASP A 211 6.21 20.50 7.30
C ASP A 211 4.92 20.12 8.03
N ILE A 212 3.90 19.72 7.27
CA ILE A 212 2.57 19.36 7.79
C ILE A 212 2.28 17.85 7.69
N VAL A 213 3.31 17.00 7.63
CA VAL A 213 3.12 15.56 7.50
C VAL A 213 2.28 14.99 8.66
N ARG A 214 2.41 15.54 9.88
CA ARG A 214 1.61 15.13 11.05
C ARG A 214 0.14 15.44 10.89
N GLU A 215 -0.15 16.67 10.46
CA GLU A 215 -1.50 17.15 10.17
C GLU A 215 -2.09 16.35 9.01
N PHE A 216 -1.32 16.13 7.95
CA PHE A 216 -1.74 15.33 6.79
C PHE A 216 -2.17 13.92 7.20
N VAL A 217 -1.37 13.26 8.03
CA VAL A 217 -1.68 11.92 8.56
C VAL A 217 -2.94 11.94 9.42
N ALA A 218 -3.04 12.91 10.36
CA ALA A 218 -4.16 13.02 11.28
C ALA A 218 -5.48 13.37 10.58
N ASP A 219 -5.47 14.38 9.72
CA ASP A 219 -6.67 14.89 9.03
C ASP A 219 -7.29 13.85 8.08
N ASN A 220 -6.46 12.98 7.52
CA ASN A 220 -6.90 11.91 6.63
C ASN A 220 -7.14 10.56 7.33
N GLY A 221 -6.92 10.48 8.65
CA GLY A 221 -7.03 9.23 9.42
C GLY A 221 -6.04 8.17 8.95
N LEU A 222 -4.90 8.58 8.42
CA LEU A 222 -3.84 7.71 7.93
C LEU A 222 -2.97 7.19 9.08
N ARG A 223 -2.23 6.14 8.82
CA ARG A 223 -1.16 5.59 9.65
C ARG A 223 0.10 5.49 8.82
N ASP A 224 1.25 5.52 9.46
CA ASP A 224 2.56 5.42 8.83
C ASP A 224 3.24 4.13 9.34
N PRO A 225 3.56 3.15 8.47
CA PRO A 225 4.26 1.92 8.86
C PRO A 225 5.59 2.19 9.59
N TRP A 226 6.34 3.20 9.17
CA TRP A 226 7.58 3.59 9.82
C TRP A 226 7.36 4.03 11.26
N VAL A 227 6.36 4.87 11.50
CA VAL A 227 6.03 5.31 12.86
C VAL A 227 5.50 4.15 13.70
N GLU A 228 4.61 3.31 13.12
CA GLU A 228 4.01 2.20 13.86
C GLU A 228 5.00 1.11 14.25
N LEU A 229 5.84 0.67 13.29
CA LEU A 229 6.64 -0.55 13.45
C LEU A 229 8.08 -0.25 13.92
N VAL A 230 8.62 0.91 13.58
CA VAL A 230 10.02 1.27 13.88
C VAL A 230 10.12 2.23 15.06
N HIS A 231 9.08 3.03 15.30
CA HIS A 231 9.06 4.05 16.35
C HIS A 231 7.96 3.82 17.41
N ASP A 232 7.48 2.57 17.56
CA ASP A 232 6.49 2.20 18.60
C ASP A 232 5.21 3.09 18.57
N GLY A 233 4.81 3.58 17.40
CA GLY A 233 3.65 4.45 17.21
C GLY A 233 3.87 5.91 17.60
N VAL A 234 5.09 6.32 17.93
CA VAL A 234 5.41 7.71 18.33
C VAL A 234 6.38 8.34 17.32
N PRO A 235 5.91 9.30 16.50
CA PRO A 235 6.80 9.98 15.55
C PRO A 235 7.86 10.81 16.27
N PRO A 236 9.07 11.00 15.66
CA PRO A 236 10.15 11.82 16.24
C PRO A 236 9.68 13.23 16.62
N GLU A 237 10.29 13.83 17.63
CA GLU A 237 9.93 15.18 18.09
C GLU A 237 10.28 16.26 17.05
N ILE A 238 9.41 17.27 16.93
CA ILE A 238 9.67 18.45 16.10
C ILE A 238 10.90 19.20 16.65
N GLY A 239 11.85 19.53 15.78
CA GLY A 239 13.12 20.17 16.14
C GLY A 239 14.10 19.23 16.86
N GLY A 240 13.73 17.96 17.03
CA GLY A 240 14.64 16.92 17.50
C GLY A 240 15.68 16.55 16.42
N PRO A 241 16.73 15.80 16.80
CA PRO A 241 17.66 15.27 15.82
C PRO A 241 16.92 14.28 14.91
N SER A 242 17.15 14.37 13.60
CA SER A 242 16.72 13.30 12.68
C SER A 242 17.37 12.00 13.11
N PRO A 243 16.62 10.88 13.18
CA PRO A 243 17.20 9.56 13.39
C PRO A 243 18.34 9.29 12.41
N GLU A 244 19.46 8.78 12.94
CA GLU A 244 20.66 8.57 12.11
C GLU A 244 20.43 7.44 11.10
N CYS A 245 20.92 7.66 9.87
CA CYS A 245 20.88 6.69 8.79
C CYS A 245 22.13 5.80 8.83
N ASP A 246 22.28 5.00 9.87
CA ASP A 246 23.35 4.00 10.01
C ASP A 246 22.96 2.70 9.28
N THR A 247 23.91 2.06 8.64
CA THR A 247 23.71 0.79 7.91
C THR A 247 23.19 -0.36 8.78
N THR A 248 23.36 -0.28 10.09
CA THR A 248 22.86 -1.29 11.06
C THR A 248 21.45 -0.98 11.57
N THR A 249 20.97 0.24 11.37
CA THR A 249 19.67 0.74 11.84
C THR A 249 18.96 1.53 10.74
N ILE A 250 19.17 1.12 9.50
CA ILE A 250 18.73 1.88 8.34
C ILE A 250 17.23 2.16 8.32
N ASP A 251 16.40 1.21 8.74
CA ASP A 251 14.95 1.38 8.82
C ASP A 251 14.53 2.48 9.80
N ARG A 252 15.42 2.89 10.71
CA ARG A 252 15.16 4.00 11.63
C ARG A 252 15.42 5.37 11.00
N CYS A 253 16.04 5.41 9.83
CA CYS A 253 16.34 6.65 9.12
C CYS A 253 15.06 7.41 8.81
N GLU A 254 15.05 8.72 9.07
CA GLU A 254 13.95 9.55 8.62
C GLU A 254 14.19 10.03 7.19
N VAL A 255 13.58 9.35 6.24
CA VAL A 255 13.59 9.74 4.81
C VAL A 255 12.37 10.58 4.46
N VAL A 256 12.41 11.24 3.29
CA VAL A 256 11.30 12.04 2.76
C VAL A 256 10.29 11.20 1.97
N ASP A 257 10.74 10.04 1.52
CA ASP A 257 9.91 9.03 0.85
C ASP A 257 9.08 8.30 1.90
N LYS A 258 7.76 8.27 1.73
CA LYS A 258 6.86 7.78 2.79
C LYS A 258 5.73 6.92 2.22
N ILE A 259 5.25 6.02 3.09
CA ILE A 259 4.05 5.22 2.86
C ILE A 259 3.06 5.52 3.98
N PHE A 260 1.84 5.88 3.62
CA PHE A 260 0.73 6.07 4.55
C PHE A 260 -0.45 5.22 4.13
N TYR A 261 -1.24 4.75 5.08
CA TYR A 261 -2.38 3.91 4.77
C TYR A 261 -3.51 4.04 5.79
N ARG A 262 -4.72 3.69 5.37
CA ARG A 262 -5.87 3.49 6.25
C ARG A 262 -6.82 2.45 5.67
N GLY A 263 -7.55 1.75 6.52
CA GLY A 263 -8.71 0.94 6.13
C GLY A 263 -9.93 1.80 5.80
N GLY A 264 -11.00 1.17 5.35
CA GLY A 264 -12.28 1.82 5.03
C GLY A 264 -13.24 0.87 4.35
N ASP A 265 -14.53 1.21 4.31
CA ASP A 265 -15.61 0.41 3.70
C ASP A 265 -15.65 -1.05 4.17
N GLY A 266 -15.29 -1.27 5.44
CA GLY A 266 -15.20 -2.59 6.04
C GLY A 266 -13.91 -3.35 5.72
N LEU A 267 -13.03 -2.84 4.87
CA LEU A 267 -11.68 -3.38 4.68
C LEU A 267 -10.75 -2.86 5.77
N GLU A 268 -10.19 -3.77 6.56
CA GLU A 268 -9.14 -3.45 7.50
C GLU A 268 -7.77 -3.57 6.80
N LEU A 269 -6.91 -2.57 6.96
CA LEU A 269 -5.52 -2.60 6.54
C LEU A 269 -4.62 -2.50 7.77
N THR A 270 -3.54 -3.27 7.80
CA THR A 270 -2.57 -3.28 8.90
C THR A 270 -1.17 -3.47 8.32
N ALA A 271 -0.24 -2.58 8.64
CA ALA A 271 1.17 -2.79 8.31
C ALA A 271 1.73 -3.95 9.15
N THR A 272 2.44 -4.85 8.51
CA THR A 272 3.08 -6.01 9.14
C THR A 272 4.58 -6.01 8.98
N ASP A 273 5.09 -5.18 8.05
CA ASP A 273 6.51 -4.99 7.82
C ASP A 273 6.78 -3.61 7.23
N TYR A 274 7.98 -3.07 7.47
CA TYR A 274 8.52 -1.84 6.91
C TYR A 274 10.02 -2.00 6.74
N SER A 275 10.56 -1.58 5.61
CA SER A 275 11.99 -1.61 5.33
C SER A 275 12.46 -0.45 4.45
N ASP A 276 13.69 -0.04 4.69
CA ASP A 276 14.50 0.74 3.76
C ASP A 276 15.38 -0.25 2.99
N ASP A 277 14.98 -0.54 1.76
CA ASP A 277 15.56 -1.62 0.96
C ASP A 277 16.79 -1.17 0.15
N ARG A 278 17.47 -0.06 0.54
CA ARG A 278 18.63 0.47 -0.18
C ARG A 278 19.74 -0.56 -0.43
N ALA A 279 19.88 -1.54 0.44
CA ALA A 279 20.88 -2.60 0.28
C ALA A 279 20.63 -3.49 -0.94
N ASP A 280 19.37 -3.59 -1.38
CA ASP A 280 18.97 -4.36 -2.55
C ASP A 280 18.96 -3.52 -3.84
N PHE A 281 19.18 -2.20 -3.73
CA PHE A 281 19.19 -1.24 -4.84
C PHE A 281 20.56 -0.59 -5.03
N LEU A 282 21.59 -1.44 -5.10
CA LEU A 282 22.96 -1.04 -5.39
C LEU A 282 23.37 -1.54 -6.78
N ASP A 283 24.29 -0.82 -7.42
CA ASP A 283 24.96 -1.28 -8.63
C ASP A 283 26.04 -2.35 -8.33
N ASP A 284 26.72 -2.83 -9.35
CA ASP A 284 27.78 -3.83 -9.22
C ASP A 284 29.02 -3.32 -8.44
N SER A 285 29.17 -2.00 -8.28
CA SER A 285 30.23 -1.39 -7.47
C SER A 285 29.85 -1.17 -6.02
N GLY A 286 28.57 -1.35 -5.68
CA GLY A 286 28.00 -1.10 -4.37
C GLY A 286 27.52 0.34 -4.16
N GLU A 287 27.43 1.14 -5.24
CA GLU A 287 26.87 2.49 -5.20
C GLU A 287 25.34 2.44 -5.35
N ARG A 288 24.66 3.45 -4.84
CA ARG A 288 23.19 3.54 -4.88
C ARG A 288 22.70 3.82 -6.30
N LEU A 289 21.60 3.18 -6.70
CA LEU A 289 20.96 3.38 -8.01
C LEU A 289 20.22 4.71 -8.13
N SER A 290 19.90 5.37 -7.02
CA SER A 290 19.27 6.69 -6.94
C SER A 290 19.82 7.46 -5.74
N ASP A 291 19.65 8.76 -5.71
CA ASP A 291 19.92 9.61 -4.53
C ASP A 291 18.83 9.51 -3.46
N HIS A 292 17.72 8.85 -3.75
CA HIS A 292 16.68 8.46 -2.80
C HIS A 292 16.82 6.99 -2.36
N ASP A 293 16.07 6.64 -1.32
CA ASP A 293 15.99 5.27 -0.80
C ASP A 293 14.66 4.60 -1.22
N PRO A 294 14.69 3.34 -1.66
CA PRO A 294 13.48 2.57 -1.92
C PRO A 294 12.83 2.17 -0.60
N ILE A 295 11.64 2.67 -0.33
CA ILE A 295 10.92 2.41 0.92
C ILE A 295 9.78 1.43 0.66
N ALA A 296 9.78 0.33 1.42
CA ALA A 296 8.80 -0.73 1.29
C ALA A 296 7.97 -0.93 2.56
N ALA A 297 6.76 -1.45 2.38
CA ALA A 297 5.91 -1.93 3.46
C ALA A 297 5.09 -3.13 3.00
N THR A 298 4.85 -4.09 3.91
CA THR A 298 3.88 -5.14 3.73
C THR A 298 2.59 -4.79 4.45
N LEU A 299 1.49 -4.74 3.71
CA LEU A 299 0.16 -4.48 4.23
C LEU A 299 -0.69 -5.76 4.20
N ARG A 300 -1.22 -6.14 5.36
CA ARG A 300 -2.24 -7.17 5.47
C ARG A 300 -3.62 -6.54 5.40
N TRP A 301 -4.50 -7.16 4.63
CA TRP A 301 -5.89 -6.75 4.55
C TRP A 301 -6.84 -7.84 5.04
N THR A 302 -7.96 -7.42 5.62
CA THR A 302 -9.05 -8.30 6.03
C THR A 302 -10.37 -7.65 5.63
N ALA A 303 -11.17 -8.38 4.85
CA ALA A 303 -12.51 -7.96 4.47
C ALA A 303 -13.57 -8.76 5.26
N PRO A 304 -14.75 -8.17 5.56
CA PRO A 304 -15.82 -8.89 6.22
C PRO A 304 -16.29 -10.06 5.37
N ALA A 305 -16.83 -11.06 6.03
CA ALA A 305 -17.54 -12.16 5.37
C ALA A 305 -18.72 -11.61 4.52
N ARG A 306 -18.80 -12.00 3.25
CA ARG A 306 -19.87 -11.60 2.32
C ARG A 306 -20.97 -12.66 2.26
#